data_4ffe9666ad5b11aa147ff54554257db8
#
_entry.id   4ffe9666ad5b11aa147ff54554257db8
#
_cell.length_a   1.000
_cell.length_b   1.000
_cell.length_c   1.000
_cell.angle_alpha   90.00
_cell.angle_beta   90.00
_cell.angle_gamma   90.00
#
_symmetry.space_group_name_H-M   'P 1'
#
loop_
_entity.id
_entity.type
_entity.pdbx_description
1 polymer ?
#
loop_
_entity_poly.entity_id
_entity_poly.type
_entity_poly.pdbx_seq_one_letter_code
_entity_poly.pdbx_strand_id
1 'polypeptide(L)'
;MNKINFILARVALTALAITAMVNSVTAFADQVIQDDLIVTSSQCIGMDCVNGEGFGFDTLRLKENNLRIKFQDTSGSSSFPSRDWQITVNDSANGGLNHFSIDDVDAATTPFTIAAGAPTSSLYVSSGGRIGVGTSAPIVDIHTVNGNTPTLRLEQNGSSGFSPQQWDVGANETNFFIRDGTSTTLPFSIATGAPNSSLYVASDGDIGFQTTTPDGLIDVAHPTNGNNHAFLISPSGDVGINIDNGFIPNAIFDVQTTGGLSHFNVTQTGYVGIGVNAPDGLFDVAHPANTDNHAFLISPTGNVGINIEDGELPTALFDIQTTGGVSLFNVTSDGTVGIGVLNVTSEGSIGIGVATAEINSDYTLQASSGAYLTKAGVWTNASSRLLKNDVLAIGADVALSTLKALNPVTFSYKIAPTETYAGFIAEDVPEMVATSDRKGLAAMDIVAVLTKVLQQQQAVIENLQGRLSQLEDK
;
A
#
# COMPACT_ATOMS: atom_id res chain seq x y z
N MET A 1 -126.07 -33.42 -42.68
CA MET A 1 -125.07 -33.41 -41.59
C MET A 1 -123.66 -33.74 -42.07
N ASN A 2 -123.32 -33.61 -43.32
CA ASN A 2 -122.01 -34.06 -43.73
C ASN A 2 -121.11 -33.05 -44.46
N LYS A 3 -121.54 -31.86 -44.76
CA LYS A 3 -120.67 -30.87 -45.42
C LYS A 3 -120.01 -29.85 -44.45
N ILE A 4 -120.64 -29.58 -43.29
CA ILE A 4 -120.07 -28.64 -42.27
C ILE A 4 -118.96 -29.29 -41.48
N ASN A 5 -119.06 -30.57 -41.16
CA ASN A 5 -118.00 -31.29 -40.43
C ASN A 5 -116.69 -31.48 -41.26
N PHE A 6 -116.79 -31.53 -42.59
CA PHE A 6 -115.66 -31.67 -43.47
C PHE A 6 -114.89 -30.32 -43.63
N ILE A 7 -115.61 -29.19 -43.56
CA ILE A 7 -114.95 -27.89 -43.59
C ILE A 7 -114.31 -27.55 -42.24
N LEU A 8 -114.97 -27.88 -41.11
CA LEU A 8 -114.40 -27.70 -39.79
C LEU A 8 -113.15 -28.59 -39.56
N ALA A 9 -113.15 -29.81 -40.08
CA ALA A 9 -111.98 -30.69 -40.01
C ALA A 9 -110.76 -30.22 -40.87
N ARG A 10 -111.06 -29.63 -42.05
CA ARG A 10 -110.02 -29.00 -42.89
C ARG A 10 -109.51 -27.69 -42.34
N VAL A 11 -110.27 -26.89 -41.72
CA VAL A 11 -109.86 -25.65 -41.05
C VAL A 11 -109.06 -25.97 -39.77
N ALA A 12 -109.44 -26.98 -39.01
CA ALA A 12 -108.68 -27.43 -37.85
C ALA A 12 -107.38 -28.05 -38.26
N LEU A 13 -107.31 -28.82 -39.38
CA LEU A 13 -106.06 -29.39 -39.87
C LEU A 13 -105.07 -28.34 -40.42
N THR A 14 -105.60 -27.28 -41.11
CA THR A 14 -104.82 -26.17 -41.61
C THR A 14 -104.36 -25.24 -40.48
N ALA A 15 -105.20 -25.03 -39.46
CA ALA A 15 -104.82 -24.28 -38.28
C ALA A 15 -103.72 -25.02 -37.45
N LEU A 16 -103.90 -26.37 -37.36
CA LEU A 16 -102.83 -27.19 -36.66
C LEU A 16 -101.51 -27.26 -37.47
N ALA A 17 -101.61 -27.26 -38.81
CA ALA A 17 -100.41 -27.19 -39.65
C ALA A 17 -99.70 -25.79 -39.62
N ILE A 18 -100.50 -24.73 -39.53
CA ILE A 18 -100.00 -23.35 -39.40
C ILE A 18 -99.46 -23.14 -38.00
N THR A 19 -100.03 -23.71 -36.94
CA THR A 19 -99.55 -23.60 -35.58
C THR A 19 -98.28 -24.47 -35.40
N ALA A 20 -98.15 -25.63 -36.11
CA ALA A 20 -96.97 -26.41 -36.14
C ALA A 20 -95.81 -25.74 -36.92
N MET A 21 -96.14 -24.91 -37.90
CA MET A 21 -95.07 -24.11 -38.60
C MET A 21 -94.67 -22.86 -37.88
N VAL A 22 -95.42 -22.35 -36.90
CA VAL A 22 -95.05 -21.17 -36.12
C VAL A 22 -94.24 -21.53 -34.88
N ASN A 23 -94.22 -22.79 -34.47
CA ASN A 23 -93.37 -23.31 -33.40
C ASN A 23 -92.16 -24.06 -33.94
N SER A 24 -91.63 -23.69 -35.12
CA SER A 24 -90.27 -24.09 -35.48
C SER A 24 -89.31 -23.32 -34.54
N VAL A 25 -88.97 -23.96 -33.49
CA VAL A 25 -87.72 -23.58 -32.78
C VAL A 25 -86.65 -23.48 -33.86
N THR A 26 -86.18 -22.29 -34.15
CA THR A 26 -85.03 -22.09 -34.98
C THR A 26 -83.90 -22.85 -34.33
N ALA A 27 -83.66 -24.09 -34.76
CA ALA A 27 -82.41 -24.77 -34.49
C ALA A 27 -81.34 -23.90 -35.15
N PHE A 28 -80.54 -23.26 -34.38
CA PHE A 28 -79.28 -22.62 -34.85
C PHE A 28 -78.40 -23.78 -35.25
N ALA A 29 -78.40 -24.16 -36.52
CA ALA A 29 -77.46 -25.09 -37.08
C ALA A 29 -76.21 -24.32 -37.45
N ASP A 30 -75.06 -24.82 -37.03
CA ASP A 30 -73.74 -24.31 -37.49
C ASP A 30 -73.72 -24.34 -39.03
N GLN A 31 -73.29 -23.26 -39.65
CA GLN A 31 -72.99 -23.25 -41.07
C GLN A 31 -71.65 -23.88 -41.34
N VAL A 32 -71.63 -25.05 -41.92
CA VAL A 32 -70.46 -25.73 -42.35
C VAL A 32 -70.17 -25.45 -43.82
N ILE A 33 -69.02 -24.77 -44.09
CA ILE A 33 -68.52 -24.55 -45.45
C ILE A 33 -67.43 -25.63 -45.68
N GLN A 34 -67.66 -26.51 -46.67
CA GLN A 34 -66.75 -27.62 -46.94
C GLN A 34 -65.61 -27.26 -47.93
N ASP A 35 -65.56 -26.05 -48.37
CA ASP A 35 -64.52 -25.47 -49.24
C ASP A 35 -64.01 -24.17 -48.68
N ASP A 36 -63.03 -23.53 -49.31
CA ASP A 36 -62.42 -22.29 -48.88
C ASP A 36 -63.48 -21.17 -48.79
N LEU A 37 -63.48 -20.41 -47.67
CA LEU A 37 -64.29 -19.22 -47.52
C LEU A 37 -63.51 -17.98 -47.96
N ILE A 38 -63.88 -17.41 -49.13
CA ILE A 38 -63.30 -16.16 -49.61
C ILE A 38 -64.29 -15.02 -49.32
N VAL A 39 -63.90 -14.15 -48.36
CA VAL A 39 -64.62 -12.93 -48.08
C VAL A 39 -63.91 -11.77 -48.77
N THR A 40 -64.58 -11.20 -49.80
CA THR A 40 -64.04 -10.11 -50.63
C THR A 40 -64.25 -8.71 -50.03
N SER A 41 -64.82 -8.63 -48.82
CA SER A 41 -65.03 -7.43 -48.05
C SER A 41 -64.66 -7.67 -46.56
N SER A 42 -65.11 -6.83 -45.66
CA SER A 42 -64.85 -6.94 -44.22
C SER A 42 -65.86 -7.92 -43.57
N GLN A 43 -65.34 -8.58 -42.49
CA GLN A 43 -66.13 -9.51 -41.70
C GLN A 43 -66.23 -9.02 -40.23
N CYS A 44 -67.43 -9.09 -39.64
CA CYS A 44 -67.66 -8.92 -38.22
C CYS A 44 -68.04 -10.26 -37.61
N ILE A 45 -67.39 -10.61 -36.47
CA ILE A 45 -67.61 -11.82 -35.68
C ILE A 45 -67.90 -11.42 -34.25
N GLY A 46 -68.99 -11.90 -33.67
CA GLY A 46 -69.40 -11.64 -32.31
C GLY A 46 -70.84 -11.22 -32.18
N MET A 47 -71.42 -11.34 -30.99
CA MET A 47 -72.84 -11.10 -30.73
C MET A 47 -73.23 -9.63 -30.86
N ASP A 48 -72.31 -8.71 -30.73
CA ASP A 48 -72.52 -7.26 -30.85
C ASP A 48 -72.42 -6.76 -32.31
N CYS A 49 -72.21 -7.63 -33.30
CA CYS A 49 -72.21 -7.28 -34.71
C CYS A 49 -73.61 -6.88 -35.17
N VAL A 50 -73.73 -5.80 -35.93
CA VAL A 50 -75.01 -5.28 -36.40
C VAL A 50 -75.11 -5.21 -37.95
N ASN A 51 -76.26 -5.35 -38.52
CA ASN A 51 -76.51 -5.13 -39.96
C ASN A 51 -76.20 -3.65 -40.32
N GLY A 52 -75.33 -3.44 -41.32
CA GLY A 52 -74.91 -2.10 -41.69
C GLY A 52 -73.66 -1.62 -40.90
N GLU A 53 -72.90 -2.53 -40.31
CA GLU A 53 -71.65 -2.24 -39.59
C GLU A 53 -70.71 -1.41 -40.47
N GLY A 54 -70.22 -0.28 -39.91
CA GLY A 54 -69.28 0.59 -40.57
C GLY A 54 -67.83 0.12 -40.27
N PHE A 55 -67.23 -0.55 -41.21
CA PHE A 55 -65.90 -1.17 -40.99
C PHE A 55 -64.72 -0.22 -41.07
N GLY A 56 -64.87 0.96 -41.74
CA GLY A 56 -63.71 1.83 -42.01
C GLY A 56 -62.63 1.08 -42.78
N PHE A 57 -61.44 0.91 -42.21
CA PHE A 57 -60.35 0.14 -42.79
C PHE A 57 -60.22 -1.26 -42.17
N ASP A 58 -61.13 -1.68 -41.26
CA ASP A 58 -61.05 -3.00 -40.62
C ASP A 58 -61.43 -4.10 -41.62
N THR A 59 -60.60 -5.07 -41.81
CA THR A 59 -60.83 -6.26 -42.63
C THR A 59 -61.56 -7.33 -41.83
N LEU A 60 -61.20 -7.52 -40.56
CA LEU A 60 -61.84 -8.43 -39.59
C LEU A 60 -62.06 -7.65 -38.31
N ARG A 61 -63.35 -7.63 -37.86
CA ARG A 61 -63.73 -7.06 -36.57
C ARG A 61 -64.29 -8.14 -35.67
N LEU A 62 -63.70 -8.36 -34.54
CA LEU A 62 -64.22 -9.15 -33.45
C LEU A 62 -65.00 -8.19 -32.51
N LYS A 63 -66.25 -8.39 -32.26
CA LYS A 63 -67.11 -7.45 -31.53
C LYS A 63 -67.89 -8.18 -30.47
N GLU A 64 -67.42 -8.16 -29.24
CA GLU A 64 -67.97 -8.82 -28.08
C GLU A 64 -67.37 -8.23 -26.81
N ASN A 65 -67.96 -8.46 -25.63
CA ASN A 65 -67.50 -8.01 -24.35
C ASN A 65 -66.15 -8.69 -23.96
N ASN A 66 -65.91 -9.92 -24.40
CA ASN A 66 -64.74 -10.75 -24.08
C ASN A 66 -64.18 -11.37 -25.36
N LEU A 67 -63.16 -10.73 -25.89
CA LEU A 67 -62.58 -11.13 -27.17
C LEU A 67 -61.45 -12.12 -27.02
N ARG A 68 -61.58 -13.25 -27.75
CA ARG A 68 -60.57 -14.35 -27.75
C ARG A 68 -60.36 -14.84 -29.17
N ILE A 69 -59.11 -15.14 -29.51
CA ILE A 69 -58.73 -15.99 -30.64
C ILE A 69 -58.01 -17.19 -30.07
N LYS A 70 -58.63 -18.34 -30.06
CA LYS A 70 -58.03 -19.57 -29.55
C LYS A 70 -57.38 -20.38 -30.68
N PHE A 71 -56.17 -20.81 -30.51
CA PHE A 71 -55.48 -21.80 -31.34
C PHE A 71 -55.50 -23.10 -30.55
N GLN A 72 -56.42 -23.99 -30.96
CA GLN A 72 -56.61 -25.25 -30.27
C GLN A 72 -55.92 -26.38 -31.05
N ASP A 73 -54.94 -27.01 -30.45
CA ASP A 73 -54.32 -28.22 -30.99
C ASP A 73 -55.17 -29.42 -30.61
N THR A 74 -55.54 -30.24 -31.59
CA THR A 74 -56.32 -31.46 -31.40
C THR A 74 -55.44 -32.72 -31.51
N SER A 75 -54.12 -32.58 -31.46
CA SER A 75 -53.19 -33.71 -31.57
C SER A 75 -53.33 -34.63 -30.37
N GLY A 76 -53.76 -35.86 -30.63
CA GLY A 76 -54.00 -36.88 -29.59
C GLY A 76 -52.76 -37.78 -29.31
N SER A 77 -51.64 -37.53 -29.96
CA SER A 77 -50.44 -38.37 -29.80
C SER A 77 -49.31 -37.60 -29.11
N SER A 78 -48.58 -38.21 -28.19
CA SER A 78 -47.44 -37.64 -27.49
C SER A 78 -46.24 -37.29 -28.40
N SER A 79 -46.33 -37.64 -29.71
CA SER A 79 -45.27 -37.33 -30.69
C SER A 79 -45.35 -35.95 -31.30
N PHE A 80 -46.47 -35.26 -31.13
CA PHE A 80 -46.69 -33.90 -31.66
C PHE A 80 -46.91 -32.90 -30.53
N PRO A 81 -46.52 -31.62 -30.72
CA PRO A 81 -46.94 -30.57 -29.80
C PRO A 81 -48.45 -30.55 -29.61
N SER A 82 -48.94 -30.29 -28.40
CA SER A 82 -50.36 -30.32 -28.06
C SER A 82 -50.83 -29.12 -27.27
N ARG A 83 -50.01 -28.03 -27.20
CA ARG A 83 -50.35 -26.84 -26.41
C ARG A 83 -51.37 -25.93 -27.10
N ASP A 84 -52.43 -25.61 -26.37
CA ASP A 84 -53.39 -24.60 -26.76
C ASP A 84 -52.89 -23.19 -26.42
N TRP A 85 -53.00 -22.28 -27.39
CA TRP A 85 -52.67 -20.87 -27.21
C TRP A 85 -53.88 -19.99 -27.49
N GLN A 86 -53.93 -18.82 -26.82
CA GLN A 86 -54.99 -17.87 -26.99
C GLN A 86 -54.47 -16.45 -27.04
N ILE A 87 -54.99 -15.64 -27.95
CA ILE A 87 -54.89 -14.18 -27.88
C ILE A 87 -56.14 -13.68 -27.12
N THR A 88 -55.89 -12.93 -26.05
CA THR A 88 -56.93 -12.39 -25.20
C THR A 88 -56.93 -10.85 -25.22
N VAL A 89 -58.10 -10.25 -25.33
CA VAL A 89 -58.31 -8.79 -25.21
C VAL A 89 -59.28 -8.57 -24.06
N ASN A 90 -58.81 -7.97 -23.01
CA ASN A 90 -59.49 -7.68 -21.72
C ASN A 90 -59.91 -8.95 -20.94
N ASP A 91 -59.96 -8.82 -19.62
CA ASP A 91 -60.52 -9.83 -18.73
C ASP A 91 -62.00 -9.97 -18.88
N SER A 92 -62.53 -11.18 -18.64
CA SER A 92 -63.97 -11.48 -18.66
C SER A 92 -64.69 -11.19 -17.34
N ALA A 93 -63.93 -10.92 -16.26
CA ALA A 93 -64.52 -10.63 -14.95
C ALA A 93 -64.87 -9.15 -14.80
N ASN A 94 -65.95 -8.89 -14.05
CA ASN A 94 -66.35 -7.52 -13.72
C ASN A 94 -65.25 -6.87 -12.89
N GLY A 95 -64.67 -5.71 -13.31
CA GLY A 95 -63.56 -5.04 -12.72
C GLY A 95 -62.19 -5.63 -13.10
N GLY A 96 -62.12 -6.54 -14.07
CA GLY A 96 -60.90 -7.11 -14.62
C GLY A 96 -60.03 -6.11 -15.36
N LEU A 97 -58.83 -6.50 -15.72
CA LEU A 97 -57.83 -5.65 -16.36
C LEU A 97 -58.14 -5.43 -17.85
N ASN A 98 -57.87 -4.23 -18.31
CA ASN A 98 -57.86 -3.93 -19.75
C ASN A 98 -56.45 -4.21 -20.26
N HIS A 99 -56.30 -5.20 -21.14
CA HIS A 99 -55.01 -5.63 -21.68
C HIS A 99 -55.12 -6.36 -23.01
N PHE A 100 -54.02 -6.53 -23.66
CA PHE A 100 -53.78 -7.49 -24.75
C PHE A 100 -52.81 -8.53 -24.28
N SER A 101 -53.11 -9.82 -24.39
CA SER A 101 -52.23 -10.89 -23.94
C SER A 101 -52.13 -12.07 -24.90
N ILE A 102 -51.09 -12.88 -24.72
CA ILE A 102 -50.92 -14.19 -25.29
C ILE A 102 -50.87 -15.18 -24.12
N ASP A 103 -51.80 -16.12 -24.09
CA ASP A 103 -51.99 -17.05 -22.98
C ASP A 103 -51.66 -18.49 -23.42
N ASP A 104 -50.96 -19.23 -22.58
CA ASP A 104 -50.84 -20.71 -22.62
C ASP A 104 -52.05 -21.24 -21.86
N VAL A 105 -53.04 -21.72 -22.61
CA VAL A 105 -54.36 -22.13 -22.03
C VAL A 105 -54.20 -23.38 -21.17
N ASP A 106 -53.37 -24.34 -21.58
CA ASP A 106 -53.15 -25.59 -20.85
C ASP A 106 -52.39 -25.41 -19.54
N ALA A 107 -51.43 -24.45 -19.51
CA ALA A 107 -50.70 -24.11 -18.29
C ALA A 107 -51.46 -23.11 -17.42
N ALA A 108 -52.52 -22.48 -17.92
CA ALA A 108 -53.20 -21.34 -17.29
C ALA A 108 -52.23 -20.21 -16.93
N THR A 109 -51.27 -19.88 -17.81
CA THR A 109 -50.30 -18.79 -17.67
C THR A 109 -50.40 -17.80 -18.80
N THR A 110 -50.04 -16.53 -18.51
CA THR A 110 -50.02 -15.43 -19.48
C THR A 110 -48.57 -14.93 -19.66
N PRO A 111 -47.79 -15.53 -20.55
CA PRO A 111 -46.37 -15.19 -20.71
C PRO A 111 -46.11 -13.82 -21.37
N PHE A 112 -47.10 -13.24 -22.04
CA PHE A 112 -46.99 -11.91 -22.65
C PHE A 112 -48.24 -11.09 -22.42
N THR A 113 -48.08 -9.86 -21.89
CA THR A 113 -49.16 -8.92 -21.62
C THR A 113 -48.76 -7.49 -21.96
N ILE A 114 -49.64 -6.78 -22.64
CA ILE A 114 -49.61 -5.32 -22.83
C ILE A 114 -50.81 -4.72 -22.10
N ALA A 115 -50.54 -4.01 -21.00
CA ALA A 115 -51.60 -3.32 -20.27
C ALA A 115 -52.16 -2.11 -21.06
N ALA A 116 -53.41 -1.81 -20.90
CA ALA A 116 -53.99 -0.61 -21.50
C ALA A 116 -53.26 0.65 -20.95
N GLY A 117 -53.04 1.63 -21.83
CA GLY A 117 -52.27 2.83 -21.49
C GLY A 117 -50.74 2.68 -21.58
N ALA A 118 -50.25 1.51 -21.98
CA ALA A 118 -48.82 1.37 -22.27
C ALA A 118 -48.38 2.43 -23.31
N PRO A 119 -47.31 3.17 -23.04
CA PRO A 119 -46.81 4.23 -23.95
C PRO A 119 -46.44 3.70 -25.34
N THR A 120 -46.44 4.59 -26.33
CA THR A 120 -45.92 4.24 -27.65
C THR A 120 -44.48 3.75 -27.56
N SER A 121 -44.18 2.64 -28.22
CA SER A 121 -42.85 2.01 -28.24
C SER A 121 -42.33 1.51 -26.88
N SER A 122 -43.28 1.14 -25.96
CA SER A 122 -42.91 0.48 -24.70
C SER A 122 -42.01 -0.75 -24.94
N LEU A 123 -42.29 -1.51 -25.99
CA LEU A 123 -41.45 -2.53 -26.58
C LEU A 123 -41.48 -2.39 -28.09
N TYR A 124 -40.34 -2.16 -28.71
CA TYR A 124 -40.21 -2.00 -30.15
C TYR A 124 -39.11 -2.91 -30.70
N VAL A 125 -39.39 -3.64 -31.75
CA VAL A 125 -38.43 -4.43 -32.49
C VAL A 125 -38.19 -3.79 -33.84
N SER A 126 -36.99 -3.30 -34.10
CA SER A 126 -36.62 -2.65 -35.35
C SER A 126 -36.43 -3.66 -36.49
N SER A 127 -36.43 -3.17 -37.76
CA SER A 127 -36.09 -3.98 -38.93
C SER A 127 -34.72 -4.60 -38.90
N GLY A 128 -33.76 -4.03 -38.12
CA GLY A 128 -32.43 -4.58 -37.87
C GLY A 128 -32.35 -5.53 -36.67
N GLY A 129 -33.47 -5.94 -36.08
CA GLY A 129 -33.51 -6.86 -34.94
C GLY A 129 -33.21 -6.22 -33.58
N ARG A 130 -33.04 -4.91 -33.49
CA ARG A 130 -32.75 -4.20 -32.23
C ARG A 130 -34.02 -4.02 -31.42
N ILE A 131 -33.86 -4.07 -30.09
CA ILE A 131 -34.98 -3.88 -29.14
C ILE A 131 -34.89 -2.47 -28.56
N GLY A 132 -36.00 -1.72 -28.74
CA GLY A 132 -36.23 -0.44 -28.07
C GLY A 132 -37.17 -0.62 -26.88
N VAL A 133 -36.84 -0.07 -25.73
CA VAL A 133 -37.69 0.08 -24.56
C VAL A 133 -37.92 1.57 -24.34
N GLY A 134 -39.12 2.05 -24.62
CA GLY A 134 -39.42 3.48 -24.60
C GLY A 134 -38.93 4.28 -25.80
N THR A 135 -38.49 3.61 -26.87
CA THR A 135 -38.02 4.25 -28.11
C THR A 135 -38.33 3.40 -29.35
N SER A 136 -38.74 4.05 -30.46
CA SER A 136 -38.91 3.43 -31.79
C SER A 136 -37.66 3.53 -32.67
N ALA A 137 -36.56 4.12 -32.17
CA ALA A 137 -35.34 4.32 -32.91
C ALA A 137 -34.10 3.75 -32.14
N PRO A 138 -34.05 2.42 -31.88
CA PRO A 138 -32.91 1.82 -31.17
C PRO A 138 -31.65 1.89 -32.02
N ILE A 139 -30.57 2.42 -31.43
CA ILE A 139 -29.28 2.56 -32.10
C ILE A 139 -28.25 1.50 -31.68
N VAL A 140 -28.55 0.74 -30.61
CA VAL A 140 -27.78 -0.41 -30.09
C VAL A 140 -28.74 -1.59 -29.92
N ASP A 141 -28.24 -2.81 -29.65
CA ASP A 141 -29.03 -4.04 -29.61
C ASP A 141 -30.20 -3.98 -28.62
N ILE A 142 -29.97 -3.42 -27.42
CA ILE A 142 -31.04 -3.09 -26.47
C ILE A 142 -30.90 -1.62 -26.09
N HIS A 143 -31.85 -0.79 -26.46
CA HIS A 143 -31.84 0.64 -26.20
C HIS A 143 -33.03 1.03 -25.31
N THR A 144 -32.70 1.35 -24.03
CA THR A 144 -33.71 1.83 -23.07
C THR A 144 -33.67 3.34 -22.99
N VAL A 145 -34.82 3.99 -23.17
CA VAL A 145 -34.99 5.44 -23.06
C VAL A 145 -36.06 5.75 -22.01
N ASN A 146 -35.67 6.56 -21.04
CA ASN A 146 -36.52 7.08 -19.99
C ASN A 146 -36.21 8.56 -19.76
N GLY A 147 -37.15 9.38 -19.34
CA GLY A 147 -36.96 10.80 -19.03
C GLY A 147 -36.07 11.09 -17.81
N ASN A 148 -35.79 10.08 -17.00
CA ASN A 148 -34.90 10.11 -15.85
C ASN A 148 -34.31 8.70 -15.67
N THR A 149 -33.14 8.54 -15.27
CA THR A 149 -32.42 7.32 -14.81
C THR A 149 -32.91 6.00 -15.45
N PRO A 150 -32.67 5.74 -16.77
CA PRO A 150 -32.94 4.44 -17.38
C PRO A 150 -32.16 3.35 -16.65
N THR A 151 -32.84 2.25 -16.30
CA THR A 151 -32.33 1.25 -15.37
C THR A 151 -32.76 -0.16 -15.79
N LEU A 152 -31.87 -1.13 -15.67
CA LEU A 152 -32.15 -2.56 -15.67
C LEU A 152 -32.11 -3.07 -14.23
N ARG A 153 -33.24 -3.68 -13.77
CA ARG A 153 -33.30 -4.33 -12.45
C ARG A 153 -33.13 -5.83 -12.59
N LEU A 154 -32.28 -6.40 -11.76
CA LEU A 154 -32.17 -7.82 -11.50
C LEU A 154 -32.69 -8.09 -10.09
N GLU A 155 -33.77 -8.89 -10.01
CA GLU A 155 -34.47 -9.11 -8.75
C GLU A 155 -34.61 -10.60 -8.44
N GLN A 156 -34.16 -11.02 -7.28
CA GLN A 156 -34.47 -12.28 -6.64
C GLN A 156 -35.65 -12.03 -5.68
N ASN A 157 -36.83 -12.56 -6.00
CA ASN A 157 -38.08 -12.28 -5.27
C ASN A 157 -38.32 -13.20 -4.05
N GLY A 158 -37.45 -14.15 -3.77
CA GLY A 158 -37.60 -15.09 -2.66
C GLY A 158 -38.51 -16.29 -2.92
N SER A 159 -39.15 -16.41 -4.08
CA SER A 159 -40.10 -17.51 -4.38
C SER A 159 -39.49 -18.91 -4.32
N SER A 160 -38.15 -19.01 -4.41
CA SER A 160 -37.40 -20.26 -4.30
C SER A 160 -36.74 -20.45 -2.92
N GLY A 161 -37.14 -19.68 -1.88
CA GLY A 161 -36.68 -19.81 -0.51
C GLY A 161 -35.39 -19.03 -0.14
N PHE A 162 -34.86 -18.26 -1.08
CA PHE A 162 -33.74 -17.34 -0.82
C PHE A 162 -34.25 -15.98 -0.39
N SER A 163 -33.45 -15.22 0.36
CA SER A 163 -33.82 -13.85 0.75
C SER A 163 -33.97 -12.94 -0.47
N PRO A 164 -35.02 -12.12 -0.54
CA PRO A 164 -35.19 -11.17 -1.63
C PRO A 164 -34.02 -10.19 -1.73
N GLN A 165 -33.56 -9.92 -2.96
CA GLN A 165 -32.50 -8.98 -3.26
C GLN A 165 -32.71 -8.33 -4.62
N GLN A 166 -32.40 -7.03 -4.70
CA GLN A 166 -32.55 -6.25 -5.93
C GLN A 166 -31.23 -5.55 -6.28
N TRP A 167 -30.87 -5.64 -7.56
CA TRP A 167 -29.73 -4.91 -8.12
C TRP A 167 -30.17 -4.11 -9.33
N ASP A 168 -29.82 -2.84 -9.36
CA ASP A 168 -30.08 -1.95 -10.48
C ASP A 168 -28.78 -1.58 -11.19
N VAL A 169 -28.75 -1.75 -12.50
CA VAL A 169 -27.72 -1.20 -13.39
C VAL A 169 -28.34 -0.04 -14.14
N GLY A 170 -27.89 1.17 -13.90
CA GLY A 170 -28.49 2.38 -14.44
C GLY A 170 -27.51 3.50 -14.74
N ALA A 171 -28.03 4.52 -15.44
CA ALA A 171 -27.27 5.71 -15.76
C ALA A 171 -28.16 6.94 -15.77
N ASN A 172 -27.59 8.10 -15.47
CA ASN A 172 -28.24 9.39 -15.58
C ASN A 172 -27.21 10.48 -15.95
N GLU A 173 -27.58 11.75 -15.80
CA GLU A 173 -26.71 12.90 -16.11
C GLU A 173 -25.50 13.02 -15.17
N THR A 174 -25.51 12.34 -14.01
CA THR A 174 -24.42 12.43 -13.03
C THR A 174 -23.50 11.23 -13.07
N ASN A 175 -24.03 10.03 -13.30
CA ASN A 175 -23.22 8.82 -13.23
C ASN A 175 -23.84 7.60 -13.95
N PHE A 176 -22.99 6.65 -14.28
CA PHE A 176 -23.33 5.23 -14.48
C PHE A 176 -23.12 4.51 -13.14
N PHE A 177 -24.02 3.60 -12.76
CA PHE A 177 -23.93 2.97 -11.44
C PHE A 177 -24.48 1.53 -11.40
N ILE A 178 -24.04 0.80 -10.38
CA ILE A 178 -24.68 -0.41 -9.87
C ILE A 178 -25.18 -0.08 -8.46
N ARG A 179 -26.49 -0.22 -8.24
CA ARG A 179 -27.14 0.07 -6.97
C ARG A 179 -27.71 -1.20 -6.35
N ASP A 180 -27.46 -1.42 -5.07
CA ASP A 180 -28.23 -2.34 -4.24
C ASP A 180 -29.61 -1.69 -3.98
N GLY A 181 -30.64 -2.17 -4.66
CA GLY A 181 -32.00 -1.67 -4.53
C GLY A 181 -32.63 -1.98 -3.17
N THR A 182 -32.18 -3.02 -2.48
CA THR A 182 -32.68 -3.42 -1.16
C THR A 182 -32.18 -2.50 -0.05
N SER A 183 -30.88 -2.17 -0.06
CA SER A 183 -30.25 -1.27 0.92
C SER A 183 -30.15 0.18 0.46
N THR A 184 -30.48 0.47 -0.80
CA THR A 184 -30.40 1.80 -1.45
C THR A 184 -28.98 2.38 -1.52
N THR A 185 -27.93 1.54 -1.45
CA THR A 185 -26.51 1.94 -1.57
C THR A 185 -26.04 1.87 -3.01
N LEU A 186 -24.97 2.64 -3.32
CA LEU A 186 -24.29 2.67 -4.63
C LEU A 186 -22.87 2.11 -4.50
N PRO A 187 -22.68 0.78 -4.48
CA PRO A 187 -21.35 0.17 -4.31
C PRO A 187 -20.42 0.38 -5.50
N PHE A 188 -20.96 0.67 -6.68
CA PHE A 188 -20.19 1.01 -7.87
C PHE A 188 -20.79 2.21 -8.59
N SER A 189 -19.96 3.21 -8.88
CA SER A 189 -20.39 4.42 -9.59
C SER A 189 -19.24 5.01 -10.40
N ILE A 190 -19.55 5.42 -11.64
CA ILE A 190 -18.64 6.15 -12.51
C ILE A 190 -19.28 7.51 -12.79
N ALA A 191 -18.65 8.60 -12.37
CA ALA A 191 -19.14 9.94 -12.60
C ALA A 191 -19.09 10.31 -14.09
N THR A 192 -20.03 11.15 -14.53
CA THR A 192 -19.99 11.74 -15.88
C THR A 192 -18.68 12.52 -16.08
N GLY A 193 -18.02 12.30 -17.21
CA GLY A 193 -16.72 12.92 -17.51
C GLY A 193 -15.52 12.21 -16.89
N ALA A 194 -15.69 11.05 -16.25
CA ALA A 194 -14.56 10.24 -15.82
C ALA A 194 -13.60 9.98 -17.01
N PRO A 195 -12.27 10.11 -16.81
CA PRO A 195 -11.30 9.88 -17.86
C PRO A 195 -11.37 8.46 -18.44
N ASN A 196 -10.85 8.29 -19.66
CA ASN A 196 -10.69 6.96 -20.22
C ASN A 196 -9.84 6.10 -19.29
N SER A 197 -10.20 4.82 -19.18
CA SER A 197 -9.47 3.83 -18.39
C SER A 197 -9.29 4.21 -16.92
N SER A 198 -10.25 4.98 -16.33
CA SER A 198 -10.25 5.26 -14.89
C SER A 198 -10.14 4.00 -14.04
N LEU A 199 -10.75 2.91 -14.51
CA LEU A 199 -10.54 1.54 -14.05
C LEU A 199 -10.43 0.65 -15.30
N TYR A 200 -9.34 -0.08 -15.43
CA TYR A 200 -9.09 -1.02 -16.51
C TYR A 200 -8.74 -2.39 -15.92
N VAL A 201 -9.34 -3.44 -16.44
CA VAL A 201 -8.98 -4.82 -16.12
C VAL A 201 -8.39 -5.41 -17.40
N ALA A 202 -7.10 -5.75 -17.35
CA ALA A 202 -6.37 -6.32 -18.45
C ALA A 202 -6.71 -7.80 -18.68
N SER A 203 -6.32 -8.35 -19.84
CA SER A 203 -6.63 -9.74 -20.21
C SER A 203 -5.94 -10.80 -19.36
N ASP A 204 -4.84 -10.45 -18.69
CA ASP A 204 -4.09 -11.25 -17.74
C ASP A 204 -4.62 -11.15 -16.30
N GLY A 205 -5.56 -10.22 -16.06
CA GLY A 205 -6.19 -9.98 -14.77
C GLY A 205 -5.64 -8.79 -14.00
N ASP A 206 -4.63 -8.12 -14.53
CA ASP A 206 -4.04 -6.94 -13.92
C ASP A 206 -5.01 -5.75 -13.93
N ILE A 207 -4.94 -4.91 -12.91
CA ILE A 207 -5.83 -3.77 -12.74
C ILE A 207 -5.07 -2.47 -12.93
N GLY A 208 -5.50 -1.68 -13.92
CA GLY A 208 -4.98 -0.35 -14.21
C GLY A 208 -5.93 0.76 -13.71
N PHE A 209 -5.38 1.79 -13.11
CA PHE A 209 -6.06 3.05 -12.86
C PHE A 209 -5.42 4.13 -13.74
N GLN A 210 -6.18 4.65 -14.71
CA GLN A 210 -5.74 5.59 -15.74
C GLN A 210 -4.64 5.05 -16.67
N THR A 211 -4.46 3.74 -16.74
CA THR A 211 -3.59 3.05 -17.71
C THR A 211 -4.34 1.90 -18.35
N THR A 212 -4.04 1.60 -19.63
CA THR A 212 -4.54 0.43 -20.38
C THR A 212 -3.48 -0.66 -20.52
N THR A 213 -2.29 -0.40 -20.03
CA THR A 213 -1.15 -1.31 -20.04
C THR A 213 -0.55 -1.35 -18.64
N PRO A 214 -1.24 -1.98 -17.67
CA PRO A 214 -0.69 -2.12 -16.34
C PRO A 214 0.58 -2.97 -16.36
N ASP A 215 1.63 -2.51 -15.68
CA ASP A 215 2.93 -3.21 -15.57
C ASP A 215 2.98 -4.16 -14.36
N GLY A 216 1.86 -4.37 -13.65
CA GLY A 216 1.75 -5.29 -12.54
C GLY A 216 0.31 -5.47 -12.06
N LEU A 217 0.11 -6.30 -11.02
CA LEU A 217 -1.19 -6.71 -10.49
C LEU A 217 -2.13 -5.52 -10.20
N ILE A 218 -1.57 -4.41 -9.73
CA ILE A 218 -2.27 -3.12 -9.59
C ILE A 218 -1.31 -2.03 -10.04
N ASP A 219 -1.74 -1.22 -10.98
CA ASP A 219 -0.97 -0.11 -11.52
C ASP A 219 -1.80 1.18 -11.55
N VAL A 220 -1.34 2.19 -10.84
CA VAL A 220 -1.91 3.54 -10.86
C VAL A 220 -0.97 4.45 -11.62
N ALA A 221 -1.40 4.92 -12.80
CA ALA A 221 -0.60 5.84 -13.60
C ALA A 221 -0.25 7.13 -12.83
N HIS A 222 0.95 7.65 -13.03
CA HIS A 222 1.37 8.90 -12.42
C HIS A 222 0.62 10.10 -13.05
N PRO A 223 0.04 11.02 -12.25
CA PRO A 223 -0.88 12.05 -12.76
C PRO A 223 -0.25 13.08 -13.70
N THR A 224 1.07 13.27 -13.64
CA THR A 224 1.80 14.23 -14.50
C THR A 224 2.70 13.57 -15.53
N ASN A 225 3.00 12.29 -15.39
CA ASN A 225 3.73 11.47 -16.35
C ASN A 225 3.08 10.10 -16.40
N GLY A 226 2.12 9.94 -17.31
CA GLY A 226 1.30 8.73 -17.43
C GLY A 226 2.06 7.45 -17.78
N ASN A 227 3.36 7.56 -18.06
CA ASN A 227 4.23 6.40 -18.25
C ASN A 227 4.86 5.91 -16.93
N ASN A 228 4.91 6.75 -15.91
CA ASN A 228 5.38 6.37 -14.59
C ASN A 228 4.22 5.87 -13.72
N HIS A 229 4.54 5.15 -12.66
CA HIS A 229 3.57 4.57 -11.75
C HIS A 229 3.53 5.40 -10.44
N ALA A 230 2.37 5.98 -10.11
CA ALA A 230 2.18 6.60 -8.81
C ALA A 230 2.16 5.54 -7.71
N PHE A 231 1.58 4.37 -8.02
CA PHE A 231 1.56 3.19 -7.17
C PHE A 231 1.57 1.94 -8.04
N LEU A 232 2.41 0.98 -7.71
CA LEU A 232 2.55 -0.28 -8.44
C LEU A 232 2.63 -1.46 -7.46
N ILE A 233 1.83 -2.49 -7.69
CA ILE A 233 2.10 -3.83 -7.17
C ILE A 233 2.61 -4.65 -8.34
N SER A 234 3.89 -4.99 -8.32
CA SER A 234 4.55 -5.72 -9.40
C SER A 234 3.99 -7.14 -9.59
N PRO A 235 4.30 -7.83 -10.69
CA PRO A 235 3.91 -9.23 -10.89
C PRO A 235 4.47 -10.18 -9.81
N SER A 236 5.56 -9.83 -9.14
CA SER A 236 6.13 -10.57 -8.00
C SER A 236 5.47 -10.24 -6.65
N GLY A 237 4.60 -9.22 -6.59
CA GLY A 237 3.92 -8.77 -5.38
C GLY A 237 4.66 -7.67 -4.61
N ASP A 238 5.76 -7.14 -5.16
CA ASP A 238 6.49 -6.03 -4.55
C ASP A 238 5.72 -4.72 -4.73
N VAL A 239 5.76 -3.85 -3.72
CA VAL A 239 5.00 -2.60 -3.69
C VAL A 239 5.94 -1.42 -3.97
N GLY A 240 5.57 -0.62 -4.96
CA GLY A 240 6.31 0.57 -5.34
C GLY A 240 5.47 1.84 -5.32
N ILE A 241 6.08 2.95 -4.93
CA ILE A 241 5.50 4.29 -4.98
C ILE A 241 6.41 5.19 -5.81
N ASN A 242 5.83 5.88 -6.79
CA ASN A 242 6.53 6.76 -7.72
C ASN A 242 7.63 6.05 -8.52
N ILE A 243 7.31 4.87 -9.06
CA ILE A 243 8.24 4.05 -9.85
C ILE A 243 8.32 4.60 -11.27
N ASP A 244 9.52 4.74 -11.80
CA ASP A 244 9.73 5.17 -13.19
C ASP A 244 9.30 4.08 -14.18
N ASN A 245 8.82 4.52 -15.36
CA ASN A 245 8.40 3.62 -16.43
C ASN A 245 9.51 2.63 -16.86
N GLY A 246 9.12 1.39 -17.05
CA GLY A 246 10.03 0.30 -17.42
C GLY A 246 10.85 -0.27 -16.27
N PHE A 247 10.62 0.21 -15.04
CA PHE A 247 11.18 -0.35 -13.83
C PHE A 247 10.09 -1.02 -12.99
N ILE A 248 10.46 -2.03 -12.26
CA ILE A 248 9.67 -2.62 -11.18
C ILE A 248 10.38 -2.36 -9.86
N PRO A 249 9.67 -2.38 -8.71
CA PRO A 249 10.33 -2.28 -7.42
C PRO A 249 11.41 -3.36 -7.27
N ASN A 250 12.64 -2.96 -6.92
CA ASN A 250 13.74 -3.88 -6.65
C ASN A 250 13.72 -4.42 -5.20
N ALA A 251 12.75 -3.99 -4.42
CA ALA A 251 12.57 -4.29 -3.01
C ALA A 251 11.11 -4.66 -2.74
N ILE A 252 10.81 -5.39 -1.66
CA ILE A 252 9.44 -5.73 -1.26
C ILE A 252 8.57 -4.48 -1.13
N PHE A 253 9.17 -3.39 -0.65
CA PHE A 253 8.54 -2.07 -0.60
C PHE A 253 9.57 -1.01 -1.02
N ASP A 254 9.19 -0.13 -1.96
CA ASP A 254 10.11 0.86 -2.52
C ASP A 254 9.40 2.18 -2.80
N VAL A 255 9.90 3.26 -2.23
CA VAL A 255 9.44 4.63 -2.48
C VAL A 255 10.57 5.39 -3.19
N GLN A 256 10.36 5.75 -4.46
CA GLN A 256 11.40 6.32 -5.30
C GLN A 256 11.21 7.82 -5.55
N THR A 257 12.31 8.47 -5.96
CA THR A 257 12.28 9.76 -6.66
C THR A 257 12.05 9.52 -8.14
N THR A 258 11.69 10.57 -8.87
CA THR A 258 11.81 10.59 -10.34
C THR A 258 13.29 10.40 -10.69
N GLY A 259 13.63 9.31 -11.38
CA GLY A 259 15.00 8.92 -11.70
C GLY A 259 15.47 7.65 -10.97
N GLY A 260 14.57 6.96 -10.24
CA GLY A 260 14.79 5.61 -9.71
C GLY A 260 15.66 5.52 -8.46
N LEU A 261 15.91 6.63 -7.76
CA LEU A 261 16.58 6.59 -6.45
C LEU A 261 15.55 6.30 -5.35
N SER A 262 15.78 5.26 -4.57
CA SER A 262 14.94 4.93 -3.42
C SER A 262 15.11 5.96 -2.30
N HIS A 263 14.02 6.62 -1.93
CA HIS A 263 13.97 7.40 -0.70
C HIS A 263 13.85 6.52 0.54
N PHE A 264 13.11 5.43 0.40
CA PHE A 264 12.91 4.42 1.42
C PHE A 264 12.65 3.07 0.75
N ASN A 265 13.35 2.04 1.17
CA ASN A 265 13.08 0.68 0.71
C ASN A 265 13.20 -0.36 1.81
N VAL A 266 12.54 -1.50 1.59
CA VAL A 266 12.70 -2.74 2.36
C VAL A 266 13.03 -3.85 1.37
N THR A 267 14.24 -4.37 1.42
CA THR A 267 14.72 -5.38 0.48
C THR A 267 14.12 -6.76 0.73
N GLN A 268 14.28 -7.69 -0.22
CA GLN A 268 13.90 -9.10 -0.09
C GLN A 268 14.58 -9.79 1.10
N THR A 269 15.76 -9.32 1.53
CA THR A 269 16.50 -9.84 2.69
C THR A 269 16.05 -9.20 4.01
N GLY A 270 15.11 -8.24 3.98
CA GLY A 270 14.62 -7.52 5.14
C GLY A 270 15.49 -6.33 5.58
N TYR A 271 16.45 -5.92 4.76
CA TYR A 271 17.25 -4.71 5.02
C TYR A 271 16.41 -3.46 4.69
N VAL A 272 16.59 -2.42 5.50
CA VAL A 272 15.90 -1.14 5.33
C VAL A 272 16.89 -0.07 4.89
N GLY A 273 16.60 0.56 3.76
CA GLY A 273 17.39 1.66 3.20
C GLY A 273 16.65 3.00 3.25
N ILE A 274 17.37 4.06 3.56
CA ILE A 274 16.90 5.45 3.43
C ILE A 274 17.88 6.21 2.55
N GLY A 275 17.44 6.60 1.36
CA GLY A 275 18.26 7.29 0.37
C GLY A 275 19.29 6.40 -0.33
N VAL A 276 19.20 5.08 -0.19
CA VAL A 276 20.05 4.07 -0.85
C VAL A 276 19.18 3.06 -1.61
N ASN A 277 19.64 2.62 -2.79
CA ASN A 277 18.95 1.60 -3.57
C ASN A 277 19.26 0.18 -3.08
N ALA A 278 20.45 -0.04 -2.60
CA ALA A 278 20.96 -1.33 -2.12
C ALA A 278 21.59 -1.14 -0.73
N PRO A 279 20.85 -1.32 0.36
CA PRO A 279 21.38 -1.16 1.70
C PRO A 279 22.41 -2.25 2.05
N ASP A 280 23.53 -1.84 2.64
CA ASP A 280 24.64 -2.72 3.02
C ASP A 280 24.44 -3.41 4.38
N GLY A 281 23.37 -3.09 5.10
CA GLY A 281 23.08 -3.68 6.39
C GLY A 281 21.59 -3.68 6.76
N LEU A 282 21.28 -4.15 7.97
CA LEU A 282 19.90 -4.25 8.49
C LEU A 282 19.16 -2.92 8.43
N PHE A 283 19.88 -1.82 8.62
CA PHE A 283 19.37 -0.46 8.48
C PHE A 283 20.48 0.44 7.96
N ASP A 284 20.23 1.14 6.87
CA ASP A 284 21.22 1.92 6.15
C ASP A 284 20.64 3.28 5.74
N VAL A 285 21.30 4.35 6.13
CA VAL A 285 20.93 5.73 5.78
C VAL A 285 22.05 6.36 4.99
N ALA A 286 21.77 6.78 3.76
CA ALA A 286 22.74 7.48 2.93
C ALA A 286 23.28 8.75 3.60
N HIS A 287 24.54 9.06 3.36
CA HIS A 287 25.11 10.33 3.79
C HIS A 287 24.61 11.48 2.89
N PRO A 288 24.11 12.61 3.46
CA PRO A 288 23.46 13.66 2.66
C PRO A 288 24.37 14.40 1.68
N ALA A 289 25.69 14.39 1.92
CA ALA A 289 26.68 15.04 1.05
C ALA A 289 27.44 14.06 0.16
N ASN A 290 27.40 12.76 0.45
CA ASN A 290 28.01 11.69 -0.34
C ASN A 290 27.16 10.45 -0.20
N THR A 291 26.28 10.20 -1.18
CA THR A 291 25.31 9.10 -1.15
C THR A 291 25.96 7.71 -1.19
N ASP A 292 27.25 7.64 -1.52
CA ASP A 292 28.01 6.39 -1.48
C ASP A 292 28.45 6.03 -0.05
N ASN A 293 28.47 7.00 0.89
CA ASN A 293 28.78 6.76 2.29
C ASN A 293 27.49 6.61 3.12
N HIS A 294 27.62 5.96 4.28
CA HIS A 294 26.53 5.74 5.22
C HIS A 294 26.57 6.79 6.33
N ALA A 295 25.51 7.61 6.43
CA ALA A 295 25.36 8.51 7.59
C ALA A 295 25.12 7.70 8.88
N PHE A 296 24.37 6.60 8.76
CA PHE A 296 24.09 5.65 9.83
C PHE A 296 23.94 4.24 9.24
N LEU A 297 24.61 3.27 9.81
CA LEU A 297 24.57 1.88 9.36
C LEU A 297 24.43 0.92 10.55
N ILE A 298 23.47 0.02 10.49
CA ILE A 298 23.47 -1.21 11.29
C ILE A 298 23.88 -2.35 10.37
N SER A 299 25.07 -2.88 10.56
CA SER A 299 25.61 -3.94 9.72
C SER A 299 24.78 -5.24 9.80
N PRO A 300 24.97 -6.21 8.88
CA PRO A 300 24.33 -7.54 8.97
C PRO A 300 24.63 -8.29 10.25
N THR A 301 25.74 -7.98 10.94
CA THR A 301 26.14 -8.58 12.21
C THR A 301 25.62 -7.82 13.44
N GLY A 302 24.91 -6.70 13.24
CA GLY A 302 24.33 -5.88 14.31
C GLY A 302 25.26 -4.78 14.84
N ASN A 303 26.43 -4.57 14.26
CA ASN A 303 27.32 -3.46 14.61
C ASN A 303 26.72 -2.14 14.12
N VAL A 304 26.86 -1.08 14.92
CA VAL A 304 26.34 0.25 14.62
C VAL A 304 27.46 1.19 14.21
N GLY A 305 27.30 1.82 13.05
CA GLY A 305 28.26 2.78 12.52
C GLY A 305 27.64 4.14 12.22
N ILE A 306 28.41 5.19 12.41
CA ILE A 306 28.07 6.56 12.03
C ILE A 306 29.16 7.09 11.11
N ASN A 307 28.76 7.63 9.94
CA ASN A 307 29.66 8.16 8.92
C ASN A 307 30.66 7.11 8.40
N ILE A 308 30.15 5.91 8.09
CA ILE A 308 30.95 4.80 7.56
C ILE A 308 31.16 5.00 6.05
N GLU A 309 32.36 4.72 5.53
CA GLU A 309 32.65 4.78 4.11
C GLU A 309 31.92 3.67 3.34
N ASP A 310 31.55 3.96 2.08
CA ASP A 310 30.93 2.99 1.16
C ASP A 310 31.80 1.72 1.01
N GLY A 311 31.15 0.57 1.02
CA GLY A 311 31.82 -0.74 0.93
C GLY A 311 32.52 -1.20 2.21
N GLU A 312 32.47 -0.39 3.28
CA GLU A 312 33.01 -0.75 4.58
C GLU A 312 31.89 -1.07 5.57
N LEU A 313 32.18 -1.90 6.56
CA LEU A 313 31.26 -2.22 7.65
C LEU A 313 31.87 -1.83 8.98
N PRO A 314 31.07 -1.39 9.97
CA PRO A 314 31.61 -1.15 11.32
C PRO A 314 32.29 -2.39 11.88
N THR A 315 33.59 -2.31 12.17
CA THR A 315 34.37 -3.42 12.74
C THR A 315 34.19 -3.54 14.24
N ALA A 316 33.72 -2.49 14.89
CA ALA A 316 33.38 -2.43 16.31
C ALA A 316 31.85 -2.54 16.52
N LEU A 317 31.41 -2.88 17.75
CA LEU A 317 29.99 -2.91 18.10
C LEU A 317 29.32 -1.54 17.87
N PHE A 318 30.06 -0.47 18.12
CA PHE A 318 29.67 0.90 17.82
C PHE A 318 30.89 1.66 17.29
N ASP A 319 30.78 2.38 16.18
CA ASP A 319 31.86 3.08 15.54
C ASP A 319 31.42 4.42 14.93
N ILE A 320 32.06 5.50 15.32
CA ILE A 320 31.91 6.83 14.71
C ILE A 320 33.19 7.19 13.99
N GLN A 321 33.10 7.42 12.69
CA GLN A 321 34.28 7.67 11.85
C GLN A 321 34.31 9.10 11.31
N THR A 322 35.52 9.52 10.88
CA THR A 322 35.67 10.68 9.98
C THR A 322 35.37 10.27 8.56
N THR A 323 35.15 11.27 7.68
CA THR A 323 35.23 11.04 6.23
C THR A 323 36.65 10.62 5.89
N GLY A 324 36.86 9.34 5.56
CA GLY A 324 38.15 8.73 5.34
C GLY A 324 38.44 7.56 6.31
N GLY A 325 37.40 7.02 6.95
CA GLY A 325 37.42 5.74 7.68
C GLY A 325 38.19 5.74 9.01
N VAL A 326 38.61 6.92 9.54
CA VAL A 326 39.30 6.97 10.82
C VAL A 326 38.29 7.02 11.95
N SER A 327 38.36 6.02 12.84
CA SER A 327 37.49 5.96 14.02
C SER A 327 37.78 7.09 15.01
N LEU A 328 36.76 7.87 15.35
CA LEU A 328 36.78 8.91 16.36
C LEU A 328 36.31 8.41 17.72
N PHE A 329 35.36 7.53 17.73
CA PHE A 329 34.81 6.86 18.90
C PHE A 329 34.42 5.44 18.51
N ASN A 330 34.86 4.44 19.26
CA ASN A 330 34.42 3.07 19.06
C ASN A 330 34.26 2.30 20.37
N VAL A 331 33.44 1.27 20.31
CA VAL A 331 33.26 0.24 21.34
C VAL A 331 33.46 -1.11 20.67
N THR A 332 34.53 -1.82 20.98
CA THR A 332 34.81 -3.11 20.37
C THR A 332 34.07 -4.25 21.09
N SER A 333 34.04 -5.44 20.48
CA SER A 333 33.34 -6.62 21.02
C SER A 333 33.93 -7.14 22.35
N ASP A 334 35.15 -6.81 22.66
CA ASP A 334 35.82 -7.15 23.94
C ASP A 334 35.56 -6.09 25.04
N GLY A 335 34.80 -5.04 24.75
CA GLY A 335 34.45 -3.97 25.67
C GLY A 335 35.50 -2.84 25.75
N THR A 336 36.49 -2.81 24.84
CA THR A 336 37.39 -1.67 24.73
C THR A 336 36.67 -0.45 24.18
N VAL A 337 36.91 0.72 24.77
CA VAL A 337 36.40 2.01 24.29
C VAL A 337 37.56 2.86 23.77
N GLY A 338 37.46 3.28 22.52
CA GLY A 338 38.40 4.21 21.87
C GLY A 338 37.75 5.59 21.72
N ILE A 339 38.45 6.64 22.09
CA ILE A 339 38.04 8.05 21.88
C ILE A 339 39.22 8.79 21.25
N GLY A 340 39.28 8.81 19.92
CA GLY A 340 40.42 9.39 19.20
C GLY A 340 41.74 8.81 19.68
N VAL A 341 42.54 9.63 20.38
CA VAL A 341 43.82 9.21 20.98
C VAL A 341 43.71 8.55 22.36
N LEU A 342 42.48 8.49 22.93
CA LEU A 342 42.23 7.87 24.22
C LEU A 342 41.56 6.50 24.02
N ASN A 343 42.22 5.44 24.47
CA ASN A 343 41.69 4.08 24.44
C ASN A 343 41.50 3.58 25.89
N VAL A 344 40.35 2.99 26.18
CA VAL A 344 40.07 2.33 27.46
C VAL A 344 39.79 0.87 27.20
N THR A 345 40.61 -0.02 27.73
CA THR A 345 40.45 -1.47 27.54
C THR A 345 39.31 -2.03 28.40
N SER A 346 38.81 -3.22 28.08
CA SER A 346 37.84 -3.97 28.88
C SER A 346 38.28 -4.22 30.32
N GLU A 347 39.60 -4.26 30.57
CA GLU A 347 40.21 -4.47 31.90
C GLU A 347 40.40 -3.15 32.66
N GLY A 348 39.97 -2.02 32.11
CA GLY A 348 40.04 -0.70 32.73
C GLY A 348 41.38 0.00 32.60
N SER A 349 42.27 -0.45 31.73
CA SER A 349 43.52 0.22 31.41
C SER A 349 43.28 1.35 30.40
N ILE A 350 43.91 2.51 30.59
CA ILE A 350 43.75 3.71 29.76
C ILE A 350 45.05 3.95 28.97
N GLY A 351 44.92 4.05 27.65
CA GLY A 351 45.99 4.48 26.76
C GLY A 351 45.73 5.88 26.20
N ILE A 352 46.71 6.77 26.27
CA ILE A 352 46.66 8.10 25.64
C ILE A 352 47.67 8.14 24.52
N GLY A 353 47.20 8.19 23.27
CA GLY A 353 48.03 8.10 22.08
C GLY A 353 48.77 6.76 21.93
N VAL A 354 48.20 5.69 22.50
CA VAL A 354 48.71 4.31 22.45
C VAL A 354 47.67 3.44 21.81
N ALA A 355 47.99 2.67 20.80
CA ALA A 355 47.07 1.75 20.18
C ALA A 355 46.57 0.71 21.20
N THR A 356 45.31 0.29 21.08
CA THR A 356 44.68 -0.63 22.05
C THR A 356 45.49 -1.90 22.27
N ALA A 357 46.06 -2.50 21.21
CA ALA A 357 46.88 -3.70 21.28
C ALA A 357 48.27 -3.50 21.96
N GLU A 358 48.68 -2.23 22.15
CA GLU A 358 49.96 -1.86 22.76
C GLU A 358 49.79 -1.42 24.22
N ILE A 359 48.53 -1.31 24.71
CA ILE A 359 48.27 -0.97 26.10
C ILE A 359 48.65 -2.17 26.98
N ASN A 360 49.63 -1.94 27.89
CA ASN A 360 50.02 -2.98 28.83
C ASN A 360 48.97 -3.12 29.93
N SER A 361 48.46 -4.32 30.15
CA SER A 361 47.46 -4.64 31.16
C SER A 361 47.89 -4.43 32.61
N ASP A 362 49.24 -4.34 32.84
CA ASP A 362 49.80 -4.06 34.17
C ASP A 362 49.75 -2.57 34.55
N TYR A 363 49.37 -1.71 33.63
CA TYR A 363 49.26 -0.27 33.86
C TYR A 363 47.79 0.17 33.98
N THR A 364 47.55 1.14 34.85
CA THR A 364 46.24 1.83 34.93
C THR A 364 46.12 2.89 33.82
N LEU A 365 47.24 3.59 33.51
CA LEU A 365 47.32 4.58 32.46
C LEU A 365 48.67 4.46 31.76
N GLN A 366 48.70 4.53 30.44
CA GLN A 366 49.90 4.54 29.60
C GLN A 366 49.81 5.67 28.58
N ALA A 367 50.86 6.44 28.45
CA ALA A 367 50.99 7.50 27.45
C ALA A 367 51.93 7.09 26.30
N SER A 368 51.70 7.62 25.10
CA SER A 368 52.56 7.40 23.91
C SER A 368 54.01 7.84 24.14
N SER A 369 54.26 8.76 25.08
CA SER A 369 55.59 9.13 25.52
C SER A 369 56.37 8.01 26.26
N GLY A 370 55.67 6.88 26.56
CA GLY A 370 56.21 5.77 27.35
C GLY A 370 56.08 5.97 28.85
N ALA A 371 55.47 7.06 29.32
CA ALA A 371 55.13 7.25 30.74
C ALA A 371 53.88 6.43 31.10
N TYR A 372 53.82 5.90 32.34
CA TYR A 372 52.68 5.11 32.77
C TYR A 372 52.41 5.20 34.28
N LEU A 373 51.19 4.92 34.68
CA LEU A 373 50.78 4.71 36.05
C LEU A 373 50.57 3.21 36.28
N THR A 374 51.29 2.64 37.23
CA THR A 374 51.10 1.24 37.61
C THR A 374 49.73 1.02 38.32
N LYS A 375 49.26 -0.23 38.39
CA LYS A 375 48.10 -0.59 39.22
C LYS A 375 48.27 -0.31 40.70
N ALA A 376 49.55 -0.24 41.18
CA ALA A 376 49.87 0.13 42.56
C ALA A 376 49.90 1.65 42.80
N GLY A 377 49.51 2.48 41.81
CA GLY A 377 49.46 3.94 41.91
C GLY A 377 50.80 4.64 41.77
N VAL A 378 51.85 4.00 41.24
CA VAL A 378 53.16 4.59 41.03
C VAL A 378 53.25 5.15 39.61
N TRP A 379 53.49 6.47 39.52
CA TRP A 379 53.77 7.10 38.23
C TRP A 379 55.26 6.84 37.83
N THR A 380 55.45 6.35 36.63
CA THR A 380 56.75 6.03 36.07
C THR A 380 56.94 6.79 34.77
N ASN A 381 58.04 7.56 34.71
CA ASN A 381 58.46 8.28 33.51
C ASN A 381 59.24 7.38 32.59
N ALA A 382 59.07 7.46 31.29
CA ALA A 382 59.94 6.80 30.34
C ALA A 382 61.31 7.34 30.41
N SER A 383 62.38 6.45 30.59
CA SER A 383 63.72 6.86 30.75
C SER A 383 64.73 6.02 29.94
N SER A 384 64.25 5.31 28.91
CA SER A 384 65.16 4.58 27.99
C SER A 384 66.12 5.51 27.28
N ARG A 385 67.38 5.07 27.11
CA ARG A 385 68.35 5.78 26.28
C ARG A 385 67.90 6.00 24.84
N LEU A 386 67.03 5.09 24.27
CA LEU A 386 66.49 5.19 22.93
C LEU A 386 65.51 6.38 22.75
N LEU A 387 65.04 6.92 23.85
CA LEU A 387 64.08 8.07 23.85
C LEU A 387 64.79 9.40 24.15
N LYS A 388 66.18 9.41 24.26
CA LYS A 388 66.91 10.59 24.69
C LYS A 388 68.03 10.92 23.70
N ASN A 389 68.19 12.16 23.36
CA ASN A 389 69.34 12.74 22.63
C ASN A 389 70.22 13.49 23.58
N ASP A 390 71.45 13.76 23.15
CA ASP A 390 72.43 14.63 23.83
C ASP A 390 72.66 14.28 25.30
N VAL A 391 72.83 12.96 25.58
CA VAL A 391 73.09 12.48 26.96
C VAL A 391 74.47 12.87 27.44
N LEU A 392 74.53 13.95 28.23
CA LEU A 392 75.75 14.48 28.82
C LEU A 392 75.72 14.36 30.36
N ALA A 393 76.85 14.16 30.95
CA ALA A 393 76.91 14.12 32.40
C ALA A 393 76.78 15.53 32.98
N ILE A 394 76.04 15.68 34.08
CA ILE A 394 75.97 16.93 34.84
C ILE A 394 77.29 17.19 35.54
N GLY A 395 77.89 18.38 35.27
CA GLY A 395 79.09 18.81 35.95
C GLY A 395 78.90 19.09 37.46
N ALA A 396 79.89 18.81 38.32
CA ALA A 396 79.70 18.99 39.74
C ALA A 396 79.42 20.45 40.13
N ASP A 397 80.11 21.40 39.50
CA ASP A 397 79.92 22.84 39.77
C ASP A 397 78.51 23.34 39.32
N VAL A 398 78.08 22.83 38.20
CA VAL A 398 76.68 23.14 37.68
C VAL A 398 75.61 22.59 38.62
N ALA A 399 75.80 21.32 39.10
CA ALA A 399 74.87 20.74 40.04
C ALA A 399 74.81 21.49 41.37
N LEU A 400 76.00 21.87 41.90
CA LEU A 400 76.09 22.61 43.15
C LEU A 400 75.54 24.01 43.07
N SER A 401 75.75 24.75 41.98
CA SER A 401 75.17 26.07 41.75
C SER A 401 73.65 25.99 41.60
N THR A 402 73.15 24.98 40.87
CA THR A 402 71.73 24.71 40.74
C THR A 402 71.09 24.44 42.12
N LEU A 403 71.67 23.52 42.92
CA LEU A 403 71.16 23.20 44.26
C LEU A 403 71.13 24.45 45.16
N LYS A 404 72.15 25.30 45.15
CA LYS A 404 72.20 26.51 45.96
C LYS A 404 71.13 27.54 45.55
N ALA A 405 70.68 27.54 44.31
CA ALA A 405 69.72 28.41 43.77
C ALA A 405 68.22 27.84 43.91
N LEU A 406 68.09 26.60 44.35
CA LEU A 406 66.80 26.06 44.72
C LEU A 406 66.35 26.68 46.06
N ASN A 407 65.16 27.30 46.06
CA ASN A 407 64.55 27.89 47.27
C ASN A 407 63.29 27.09 47.65
N PRO A 408 63.37 26.13 48.61
CA PRO A 408 62.23 25.41 49.09
C PRO A 408 61.20 26.32 49.77
N VAL A 409 59.97 26.23 49.45
CA VAL A 409 58.83 27.00 50.01
C VAL A 409 57.71 26.11 50.41
N THR A 410 56.85 26.61 51.29
CA THR A 410 55.53 26.05 51.52
C THR A 410 54.53 26.90 50.84
N PHE A 411 53.48 26.27 50.24
CA PHE A 411 52.41 26.93 49.53
C PHE A 411 51.10 26.14 49.64
N SER A 412 50.00 26.79 49.31
CA SER A 412 48.74 26.13 49.04
C SER A 412 48.31 26.44 47.61
N TYR A 413 47.67 25.50 46.98
CA TYR A 413 47.03 25.77 45.68
C TYR A 413 45.80 26.68 45.87
N LYS A 414 45.60 27.61 44.98
CA LYS A 414 44.41 28.50 45.00
C LYS A 414 43.08 27.75 44.97
N ILE A 415 43.09 26.56 44.32
CA ILE A 415 41.96 25.66 44.26
C ILE A 415 41.73 24.81 45.50
N ALA A 416 42.79 24.63 46.35
CA ALA A 416 42.78 23.92 47.61
C ALA A 416 43.49 24.70 48.73
N PRO A 417 42.92 25.84 49.18
CA PRO A 417 43.61 26.80 50.08
C PRO A 417 43.85 26.28 51.50
N THR A 418 43.17 25.20 51.87
CA THR A 418 43.32 24.56 53.23
C THR A 418 44.45 23.53 53.27
N GLU A 419 44.99 23.12 52.14
CA GLU A 419 46.04 22.11 52.07
C GLU A 419 47.40 22.79 51.88
N THR A 420 48.39 22.43 52.70
CA THR A 420 49.75 22.99 52.61
C THR A 420 50.69 21.96 51.98
N TYR A 421 51.46 22.42 51.03
CA TYR A 421 52.44 21.64 50.32
C TYR A 421 53.83 22.23 50.52
N ALA A 422 54.89 21.41 50.46
CA ALA A 422 56.24 21.84 50.37
C ALA A 422 56.85 21.56 48.99
N GLY A 423 57.51 22.49 48.41
CA GLY A 423 58.07 22.34 47.04
C GLY A 423 58.84 23.57 46.60
N PHE A 424 58.79 23.83 45.34
CA PHE A 424 59.49 24.92 44.67
C PHE A 424 58.55 25.67 43.73
N ILE A 425 58.77 26.94 43.47
CA ILE A 425 58.11 27.74 42.47
C ILE A 425 58.90 27.64 41.17
N ALA A 426 58.26 27.27 40.07
CA ALA A 426 58.91 27.00 38.79
C ALA A 426 59.60 28.23 38.19
N GLU A 427 59.08 29.42 38.44
CA GLU A 427 59.65 30.69 38.02
C GLU A 427 60.96 31.02 38.79
N ASP A 428 61.11 30.54 40.04
CA ASP A 428 62.19 30.90 40.95
C ASP A 428 63.37 29.91 40.95
N VAL A 429 63.23 28.77 40.24
CA VAL A 429 64.29 27.77 40.17
C VAL A 429 65.15 27.94 38.91
N PRO A 430 66.42 27.41 38.91
CA PRO A 430 67.25 27.41 37.73
C PRO A 430 66.56 26.69 36.50
N GLU A 431 66.91 27.17 35.31
CA GLU A 431 66.38 26.64 34.05
C GLU A 431 66.53 25.14 33.89
N MET A 432 67.66 24.57 34.40
CA MET A 432 67.91 23.14 34.33
C MET A 432 66.85 22.26 34.96
N VAL A 433 66.10 22.74 35.94
CA VAL A 433 65.08 21.96 36.70
C VAL A 433 63.67 22.47 36.50
N ALA A 434 63.48 23.50 35.70
CA ALA A 434 62.20 24.02 35.32
C ALA A 434 61.77 23.54 33.91
N THR A 435 60.47 23.42 33.64
CA THR A 435 59.99 23.26 32.28
C THR A 435 60.29 24.47 31.40
N SER A 436 60.30 24.30 30.07
CA SER A 436 60.68 25.38 29.14
C SER A 436 59.82 26.63 29.25
N ASP A 437 58.54 26.48 29.63
CA ASP A 437 57.60 27.53 29.88
C ASP A 437 57.67 28.14 31.30
N ARG A 438 58.58 27.53 32.14
CA ARG A 438 58.81 27.92 33.54
C ARG A 438 57.54 27.90 34.42
N LYS A 439 56.60 27.00 34.11
CA LYS A 439 55.35 26.81 34.87
C LYS A 439 55.24 25.47 35.57
N GLY A 440 56.20 24.57 35.33
CA GLY A 440 56.24 23.25 35.88
C GLY A 440 57.65 22.84 36.31
N LEU A 441 57.71 21.77 37.09
CA LEU A 441 58.96 21.16 37.60
C LEU A 441 58.84 19.65 37.45
N ALA A 442 59.90 19.00 37.02
CA ALA A 442 60.00 17.55 37.06
C ALA A 442 60.80 17.13 38.31
N ALA A 443 60.20 16.37 39.18
CA ALA A 443 60.88 15.91 40.42
C ALA A 443 62.21 15.17 40.15
N MET A 444 62.27 14.43 39.04
CA MET A 444 63.44 13.69 38.64
C MET A 444 64.63 14.60 38.26
N ASP A 445 64.38 15.80 37.74
CA ASP A 445 65.43 16.76 37.41
C ASP A 445 66.09 17.27 38.68
N ILE A 446 65.31 17.55 39.71
CA ILE A 446 65.82 17.91 41.05
C ILE A 446 66.56 16.75 41.68
N VAL A 447 66.05 15.51 41.61
CA VAL A 447 66.69 14.32 42.11
C VAL A 447 68.03 14.08 41.42
N ALA A 448 68.13 14.28 40.11
CA ALA A 448 69.36 14.14 39.36
C ALA A 448 70.46 15.14 39.84
N VAL A 449 70.08 16.40 40.06
CA VAL A 449 70.96 17.44 40.63
C VAL A 449 71.40 17.08 42.05
N LEU A 450 70.43 16.68 42.90
CA LEU A 450 70.75 16.23 44.29
C LEU A 450 71.72 15.03 44.28
N THR A 451 71.50 14.03 43.45
CA THR A 451 72.31 12.85 43.31
C THR A 451 73.73 13.23 42.94
N LYS A 452 73.90 14.15 41.98
CA LYS A 452 75.27 14.60 41.57
C LYS A 452 75.99 15.35 42.68
N VAL A 453 75.26 16.22 43.43
CA VAL A 453 75.84 16.93 44.55
C VAL A 453 76.26 15.95 45.70
N LEU A 454 75.40 14.97 46.02
CA LEU A 454 75.66 13.96 47.01
C LEU A 454 76.89 13.11 46.61
N GLN A 455 77.00 12.67 45.36
CA GLN A 455 78.14 11.99 44.83
C GLN A 455 79.44 12.80 44.99
N GLN A 456 79.39 14.10 44.71
CA GLN A 456 80.51 15.01 44.88
C GLN A 456 80.89 15.20 46.37
N GLN A 457 79.84 15.38 47.21
CA GLN A 457 80.10 15.46 48.68
C GLN A 457 80.72 14.20 49.22
N GLN A 458 80.31 12.99 48.81
CA GLN A 458 80.84 11.71 49.20
C GLN A 458 82.30 11.63 48.81
N ALA A 459 82.66 12.01 47.56
CA ALA A 459 84.07 12.00 47.11
C ALA A 459 84.95 12.96 47.91
N VAL A 460 84.40 14.13 48.30
CA VAL A 460 85.13 15.07 49.18
C VAL A 460 85.30 14.46 50.59
N ILE A 461 84.32 13.79 51.17
CA ILE A 461 84.40 13.12 52.45
C ILE A 461 85.44 12.03 52.43
N GLU A 462 85.47 11.16 51.40
CA GLU A 462 86.43 10.10 51.23
C GLU A 462 87.85 10.69 51.11
N ASN A 463 88.06 11.78 50.35
CA ASN A 463 89.35 12.46 50.27
C ASN A 463 89.80 13.03 51.63
N LEU A 464 88.86 13.67 52.36
CA LEU A 464 89.12 14.22 53.69
C LEU A 464 89.50 13.10 54.69
N GLN A 465 88.79 11.97 54.68
CA GLN A 465 89.08 10.79 55.49
C GLN A 465 90.44 10.24 55.17
N GLY A 466 90.78 10.08 53.89
CA GLY A 466 92.14 9.63 53.48
C GLY A 466 93.26 10.60 53.90
N ARG A 467 92.96 11.92 53.86
CA ARG A 467 93.92 12.92 54.36
C ARG A 467 94.03 12.89 55.88
N LEU A 468 92.92 12.66 56.58
CA LEU A 468 92.92 12.55 58.04
C LEU A 468 93.77 11.33 58.49
N SER A 469 93.53 10.16 57.88
CA SER A 469 94.30 8.95 58.15
C SER A 469 95.74 9.17 57.90
N GLN A 470 96.20 9.87 56.83
CA GLN A 470 97.57 10.21 56.58
C GLN A 470 98.20 11.16 57.61
N LEU A 471 97.35 11.94 58.29
CA LEU A 471 97.77 12.85 59.37
C LEU A 471 97.88 12.11 60.72
N GLU A 472 97.05 11.06 60.92
CA GLU A 472 97.01 10.23 62.12
C GLU A 472 98.24 9.24 62.15
N ASP A 473 98.67 8.83 60.94
CA ASP A 473 99.82 7.93 60.78
C ASP A 473 101.21 8.66 60.83
N LYS A 474 101.21 9.96 61.11
CA LYS A 474 102.43 10.78 61.33
C LYS A 474 102.58 11.12 62.79
#